data_d79656ff1ef7142c5f1c75381432e9de
#
_entry.id   d79656ff1ef7142c5f1c75381432e9de
#
_cell.length_a   1.000
_cell.length_b   1.000
_cell.length_c   1.000
_cell.angle_alpha   90.00
_cell.angle_beta   90.00
_cell.angle_gamma   90.00
#
_symmetry.space_group_name_H-M   'P 1'
#
loop_
_entity.id
_entity.type
_entity.pdbx_description
1 polymer ?
#
loop_
_entity_poly.entity_id
_entity_poly.type
_entity_poly.pdbx_seq_one_letter_code
_entity_poly.pdbx_strand_id
1 'polypeptide(L)' 'METKTIMTCKIIAHTSNRYAAMYRVQARGRVYEVCVEDRPGEDCTVHIDGIDENSELFRAIKGAVLKDWLGIDAVR' A
#
# COMPACT_ATOMS: atom_id res chain seq x y z
N MET A 1 12.55 24.57 -14.87
CA MET A 1 12.04 23.27 -14.87
C MET A 1 11.97 22.67 -13.50
N GLU A 2 10.88 22.12 -13.16
CA GLU A 2 10.80 21.58 -11.87
C GLU A 2 11.18 20.15 -11.84
N THR A 3 11.76 19.75 -10.77
CA THR A 3 12.16 18.40 -10.56
C THR A 3 11.09 17.69 -9.76
N LYS A 4 10.48 16.72 -10.37
CA LYS A 4 9.52 15.96 -9.66
C LYS A 4 10.20 14.88 -8.90
N THR A 5 9.96 14.82 -7.62
CA THR A 5 10.49 13.73 -6.83
C THR A 5 9.55 12.55 -6.99
N ILE A 6 10.01 11.52 -7.63
CA ILE A 6 9.21 10.33 -7.80
C ILE A 6 9.56 9.39 -6.65
N MET A 7 8.56 9.11 -5.83
CA MET A 7 8.76 8.20 -4.73
C MET A 7 8.52 6.79 -5.23
N THR A 8 9.57 5.98 -5.20
CA THR A 8 9.49 4.61 -5.64
C THR A 8 9.13 3.72 -4.47
N CYS A 9 8.05 2.99 -4.60
CA CYS A 9 7.61 2.03 -3.61
C CYS A 9 7.68 0.64 -4.22
N LYS A 10 8.34 -0.27 -3.53
CA LYS A 10 8.50 -1.63 -4.02
C LYS A 10 7.87 -2.60 -3.03
N ILE A 11 6.95 -3.41 -3.51
CA ILE A 11 6.34 -4.44 -2.68
C ILE A 11 7.30 -5.62 -2.65
N ILE A 12 7.78 -5.95 -1.45
CA ILE A 12 8.78 -7.01 -1.30
C ILE A 12 8.21 -8.27 -0.67
N ALA A 13 7.03 -8.19 -0.09
CA ALA A 13 6.37 -9.35 0.48
C ALA A 13 4.88 -9.11 0.54
N HIS A 14 4.10 -10.17 0.37
CA HIS A 14 2.66 -10.07 0.35
C HIS A 14 2.06 -11.38 0.82
N THR A 15 1.19 -11.31 1.82
CA THR A 15 0.34 -12.43 2.21
C THR A 15 -1.07 -11.92 2.32
N SER A 16 -2.03 -12.74 1.95
CA SER A 16 -3.41 -12.31 2.01
C SER A 16 -4.32 -13.46 2.39
N ASN A 17 -5.44 -13.11 2.95
CA ASN A 17 -6.53 -14.04 3.16
C ASN A 17 -7.78 -13.41 2.57
N ARG A 18 -8.96 -13.91 2.98
CA ARG A 18 -10.21 -13.53 2.34
C ARG A 18 -10.53 -12.04 2.46
N TYR A 19 -10.22 -11.44 3.61
CA TYR A 19 -10.65 -10.07 3.89
C TYR A 19 -9.50 -9.12 4.22
N ALA A 20 -8.28 -9.61 4.24
CA ALA A 20 -7.17 -8.79 4.67
C ALA A 20 -5.89 -9.22 3.95
N ALA A 21 -4.99 -8.29 3.83
CA ALA A 21 -3.69 -8.56 3.25
C ALA A 21 -2.62 -7.83 4.06
N MET A 22 -1.45 -8.45 4.14
CA MET A 22 -0.30 -7.82 4.76
C MET A 22 0.75 -7.65 3.68
N TYR A 23 1.26 -6.45 3.57
CA TYR A 23 2.29 -6.14 2.59
C TYR A 23 3.51 -5.61 3.30
N ARG A 24 4.67 -5.90 2.74
CA ARG A 24 5.89 -5.20 3.12
C ARG A 24 6.33 -4.40 1.92
N VAL A 25 6.48 -3.09 2.14
CA VAL A 25 6.77 -2.16 1.06
C VAL A 25 8.06 -1.43 1.41
N GLN A 26 8.99 -1.43 0.49
CA GLN A 26 10.23 -0.69 0.63
C GLN A 26 10.08 0.68 -0.02
N ALA A 27 10.35 1.72 0.75
CA ALA A 27 10.30 3.09 0.26
C ALA A 27 11.32 3.91 1.01
N ARG A 28 12.07 4.74 0.32
CA ARG A 28 13.08 5.63 0.91
C ARG A 28 14.08 4.88 1.78
N GLY A 29 14.47 3.68 1.37
CA GLY A 29 15.45 2.89 2.10
C GLY A 29 14.93 2.22 3.36
N ARG A 30 13.64 2.24 3.58
CA ARG A 30 13.04 1.59 4.74
C ARG A 30 11.95 0.64 4.30
N VAL A 31 11.66 -0.32 5.16
CA VAL A 31 10.59 -1.28 4.91
C VAL A 31 9.44 -0.96 5.86
N TYR A 32 8.25 -0.84 5.31
CA TYR A 32 7.05 -0.54 6.08
C TYR A 32 6.07 -1.70 5.98
N GLU A 33 5.42 -2.00 7.08
CA GLU A 33 4.38 -3.02 7.08
C GLU A 33 3.04 -2.36 6.87
N VAL A 34 2.30 -2.87 5.91
CA VAL A 34 1.02 -2.30 5.49
C VAL A 34 -0.05 -3.37 5.66
N CYS A 35 -1.14 -2.99 6.30
CA CYS A 35 -2.27 -3.88 6.47
C CYS A 35 -3.43 -3.33 5.66
N VAL A 36 -4.01 -4.17 4.81
CA VAL A 36 -5.18 -3.81 4.01
C VAL A 36 -6.34 -4.63 4.51
N GLU A 37 -7.46 -3.98 4.79
CA GLU A 37 -8.69 -4.66 5.13
C GLU A 37 -9.75 -4.34 4.08
N ASP A 38 -10.33 -5.39 3.51
CA ASP A 38 -11.28 -5.24 2.43
C ASP A 38 -12.44 -6.20 2.69
N ARG A 39 -13.41 -5.75 3.47
CA ARG A 39 -14.55 -6.57 3.84
C ARG A 39 -15.76 -6.25 2.97
N PRO A 40 -16.60 -7.24 2.67
CA PRO A 40 -17.80 -7.00 1.87
C PRO A 40 -18.68 -5.94 2.51
N GLY A 41 -19.13 -5.00 1.72
CA GLY A 41 -20.01 -3.95 2.20
C GLY A 41 -19.33 -2.82 2.92
N GLU A 42 -18.00 -2.85 3.03
CA GLU A 42 -17.24 -1.80 3.69
C GLU A 42 -16.16 -1.28 2.76
N ASP A 43 -15.74 -0.06 3.01
CA ASP A 43 -14.65 0.52 2.23
C ASP A 43 -13.34 -0.16 2.57
N CYS A 44 -12.51 -0.30 1.57
CA CYS A 44 -11.18 -0.83 1.77
C CYS A 44 -10.34 0.15 2.58
N THR A 45 -9.72 -0.33 3.65
CA THR A 45 -8.90 0.52 4.50
C THR A 45 -7.45 0.06 4.50
N VAL A 46 -6.54 1.00 4.64
CA VAL A 46 -5.10 0.73 4.64
C VAL A 46 -4.50 1.34 5.89
N HIS A 47 -3.74 0.53 6.62
CA HIS A 47 -3.03 0.96 7.82
C HIS A 47 -1.55 0.76 7.63
N ILE A 48 -0.76 1.78 7.94
CA ILE A 48 0.69 1.71 7.84
C ILE A 48 1.27 2.20 9.16
N ASP A 49 2.04 1.34 9.83
CA ASP A 49 2.65 1.73 11.08
C ASP A 49 3.76 2.73 10.88
N GLY A 50 3.83 3.70 11.78
CA GLY A 50 4.96 4.62 11.82
C GLY A 50 4.91 5.74 10.83
N ILE A 51 3.81 5.91 10.11
CA ILE A 51 3.67 6.98 9.13
C ILE A 51 2.38 7.73 9.36
N ASP A 52 2.47 9.06 9.26
CA ASP A 52 1.30 9.91 9.34
C ASP A 52 0.41 9.70 8.12
N GLU A 53 -0.86 9.49 8.35
CA GLU A 53 -1.84 9.28 7.28
C GLU A 53 -1.91 10.43 6.29
N ASN A 54 -1.53 11.62 6.71
CA ASN A 54 -1.61 12.79 5.85
C ASN A 54 -0.33 13.04 5.07
N SER A 55 0.68 12.19 5.24
CA SER A 55 1.96 12.41 4.58
C SER A 55 1.92 11.91 3.14
N GLU A 56 2.83 12.44 2.33
CA GLU A 56 2.97 11.97 0.96
C GLU A 56 3.44 10.53 0.91
N LEU A 57 4.27 10.15 1.88
CA LEU A 57 4.77 8.79 1.93
C LEU A 57 3.62 7.81 2.14
N PHE A 58 2.70 8.13 3.04
CA PHE A 58 1.54 7.29 3.27
C PHE A 58 0.73 7.13 1.98
N ARG A 59 0.48 8.23 1.29
CA ARG A 59 -0.30 8.18 0.05
C ARG A 59 0.38 7.37 -1.03
N ALA A 60 1.70 7.51 -1.13
CA ALA A 60 2.45 6.76 -2.14
C ALA A 60 2.41 5.27 -1.88
N ILE A 61 2.61 4.87 -0.63
CA ILE A 61 2.59 3.47 -0.27
C ILE A 61 1.17 2.90 -0.41
N LYS A 62 0.19 3.65 0.07
CA LYS A 62 -1.20 3.25 -0.05
C LYS A 62 -1.58 3.05 -1.52
N GLY A 63 -1.19 3.98 -2.37
CA GLY A 63 -1.49 3.87 -3.80
C GLY A 63 -0.86 2.65 -4.43
N ALA A 64 0.40 2.37 -4.10
CA ALA A 64 1.09 1.20 -4.66
C ALA A 64 0.42 -0.09 -4.20
N VAL A 65 0.07 -0.17 -2.92
CA VAL A 65 -0.53 -1.37 -2.36
C VAL A 65 -1.94 -1.58 -2.91
N LEU A 66 -2.73 -0.52 -3.00
CA LEU A 66 -4.08 -0.66 -3.52
C LEU A 66 -4.07 -1.01 -4.99
N LYS A 67 -3.13 -0.48 -5.74
CA LYS A 67 -3.02 -0.83 -7.15
C LYS A 67 -2.72 -2.32 -7.31
N ASP A 68 -1.84 -2.85 -6.48
CA ASP A 68 -1.52 -4.26 -6.53
C ASP A 68 -2.71 -5.10 -6.09
N TRP A 69 -3.36 -4.72 -5.01
CA TRP A 69 -4.50 -5.45 -4.47
C TRP A 69 -5.65 -5.47 -5.45
N LEU A 70 -6.03 -4.31 -5.97
CA LEU A 70 -7.13 -4.21 -6.92
C LEU A 70 -6.77 -4.80 -8.27
N GLY A 71 -5.50 -4.69 -8.65
CA GLY A 71 -5.03 -5.28 -9.90
C GLY A 71 -5.12 -6.80 -9.88
N ILE A 72 -4.80 -7.41 -8.74
CA ILE A 72 -4.95 -8.84 -8.59
C ILE A 72 -6.41 -9.24 -8.76
N ASP A 73 -7.29 -8.45 -8.17
CA ASP A 73 -8.71 -8.70 -8.27
C ASP A 73 -9.22 -8.51 -9.68
N ALA A 74 -8.73 -7.50 -10.35
CA ALA A 74 -9.21 -7.16 -11.70
C ALA A 74 -8.78 -8.18 -12.74
N VAL A 75 -7.71 -8.89 -12.51
CA VAL A 75 -7.20 -9.85 -13.46
C VAL A 75 -8.05 -11.11 -13.50
N ARG A 76 -8.82 -11.35 -12.48
CA ARG A 76 -9.67 -12.53 -12.45
C ARG A 76 -10.99 -12.37 -13.23
#